data_71d5c9756acf8c1b4008b25fc15018fc
#
_entry.id   71d5c9756acf8c1b4008b25fc15018fc
#
_cell.length_a   1.000
_cell.length_b   1.000
_cell.length_c   1.000
_cell.angle_alpha   90.00
_cell.angle_beta   90.00
_cell.angle_gamma   90.00
#
_symmetry.space_group_name_H-M   'P 1'
#
loop_
_entity.id
_entity.type
_entity.pdbx_description
1 polymer ?
#
loop_
_entity_poly.entity_id
_entity_poly.type
_entity_poly.pdbx_seq_one_letter_code
_entity_poly.pdbx_strand_id
1 'polypeptide(L)'
;MCGSCGCEDSEGATIVNLQTGKRTTMSDAFAHPEDNTGAAHTHTHSHGHGHGPHDHDHYHPHRHAHHHVALDLETRILEKNDALADQNRAWFAGREILALNLVSSPGAGKTTLLERTIRDLNAELSISVIEGDQATQHDGDRIRAAGAPAIQVNTGTGCHLEADMVTRAVRELKPGPGSLLLIENVGNLVCPAMFDLGEHAKVVILSVTEGEDKPLKYPHMFLAAELMIINKIDLLPHVDFDLSLAAGYARDVNPQIEVLSVSARTGEGLDGWYDWLRRECAGVKAAAFA
;
A
#
# COMPACT_ATOMS: atom_id res chain seq x y z
N MET A 1 -12.45 -4.09 12.50
CA MET A 1 -12.42 -3.20 13.67
C MET A 1 -11.07 -3.35 14.32
N CYS A 2 -10.12 -2.52 13.90
CA CYS A 2 -8.75 -2.53 14.42
C CYS A 2 -8.63 -1.47 15.52
N GLY A 3 -9.10 -1.76 16.72
CA GLY A 3 -8.89 -0.91 17.88
C GLY A 3 -7.48 -1.03 18.50
N SER A 4 -6.49 -1.56 17.75
CA SER A 4 -5.13 -1.76 18.23
C SER A 4 -4.05 -1.72 17.13
N CYS A 5 -4.37 -1.30 15.90
CA CYS A 5 -3.30 -0.98 14.96
C CYS A 5 -2.85 0.44 15.25
N GLY A 6 -1.66 0.63 15.80
CA GLY A 6 -1.05 1.94 16.04
C GLY A 6 -0.81 2.73 14.76
N CYS A 7 -1.88 3.03 14.01
CA CYS A 7 -1.84 3.82 12.77
C CYS A 7 -1.70 5.32 13.03
N GLU A 8 -1.52 5.75 14.30
CA GLU A 8 -1.43 7.17 14.66
C GLU A 8 -0.02 7.75 14.59
N ASP A 9 1.03 6.91 14.50
CA ASP A 9 2.41 7.41 14.56
C ASP A 9 3.21 6.99 13.33
N SER A 10 3.15 7.79 12.26
CA SER A 10 4.17 7.79 11.19
C SER A 10 5.55 8.31 11.69
N GLU A 11 5.66 8.66 12.96
CA GLU A 11 6.90 9.20 13.57
C GLU A 11 8.10 8.23 13.53
N GLY A 12 7.88 6.93 13.25
CA GLY A 12 8.93 5.95 13.09
C GLY A 12 9.21 5.50 11.65
N ALA A 13 8.42 5.94 10.66
CA ALA A 13 8.59 5.52 9.27
C ALA A 13 9.85 6.15 8.66
N THR A 14 10.61 5.34 7.88
CA THR A 14 11.83 5.81 7.21
C THR A 14 11.82 5.44 5.73
N ILE A 15 12.44 6.29 4.93
CA ILE A 15 12.66 6.07 3.49
C ILE A 15 14.15 5.81 3.27
N VAL A 16 14.48 4.73 2.57
CA VAL A 16 15.84 4.35 2.21
C VAL A 16 15.98 4.28 0.70
N ASN A 17 16.84 5.11 0.14
CA ASN A 17 17.22 5.00 -1.26
C ASN A 17 18.23 3.86 -1.42
N LEU A 18 17.82 2.79 -2.09
CA LEU A 18 18.61 1.57 -2.18
C LEU A 18 19.82 1.68 -3.12
N GLN A 19 19.87 2.69 -4.01
CA GLN A 19 21.03 2.97 -4.86
C GLN A 19 22.12 3.74 -4.11
N THR A 20 21.71 4.72 -3.28
CA THR A 20 22.64 5.63 -2.60
C THR A 20 22.87 5.28 -1.13
N GLY A 21 22.02 4.42 -0.54
CA GLY A 21 22.02 4.12 0.88
C GLY A 21 21.51 5.27 1.78
N LYS A 22 21.05 6.38 1.19
CA LYS A 22 20.53 7.52 1.94
C LYS A 22 19.24 7.14 2.66
N ARG A 23 19.23 7.40 3.98
CA ARG A 23 18.05 7.23 4.84
C ARG A 23 17.49 8.58 5.26
N THR A 24 16.17 8.73 5.23
CA THR A 24 15.44 9.94 5.65
C THR A 24 14.28 9.51 6.53
N THR A 25 14.12 10.12 7.71
CA THR A 25 12.97 9.87 8.59
C THR A 25 11.76 10.68 8.11
N MET A 26 10.57 10.18 8.34
CA MET A 26 9.34 10.84 7.90
C MET A 26 9.06 12.11 8.72
N SER A 27 9.58 12.21 9.97
CA SER A 27 9.50 13.40 10.83
C SER A 27 10.34 14.58 10.33
N ASP A 28 11.45 14.33 9.64
CA ASP A 28 12.42 15.38 9.26
C ASP A 28 11.93 16.29 8.10
N ALA A 29 10.80 15.98 7.48
CA ALA A 29 10.33 16.66 6.27
C ALA A 29 9.41 17.87 6.53
N PHE A 30 9.06 18.19 7.78
CA PHE A 30 8.22 19.33 8.18
C PHE A 30 8.91 20.33 9.12
N ALA A 31 10.22 20.47 9.07
CA ALA A 31 10.86 21.64 9.65
C ALA A 31 10.46 22.87 8.82
N HIS A 32 9.37 23.53 9.19
CA HIS A 32 9.12 24.91 8.79
C HIS A 32 10.27 25.79 9.31
N PRO A 33 10.72 26.83 8.56
CA PRO A 33 11.64 27.80 9.11
C PRO A 33 10.99 28.41 10.36
N GLU A 34 11.72 28.39 11.45
CA GLU A 34 11.28 28.81 12.78
C GLU A 34 10.78 30.24 12.77
N ASP A 35 9.49 30.44 13.06
CA ASP A 35 9.03 31.67 13.68
C ASP A 35 9.23 31.56 15.19
N ASN A 36 10.35 32.11 15.63
CA ASN A 36 10.76 32.19 17.02
C ASN A 36 10.00 33.33 17.72
N THR A 37 8.80 33.05 18.25
CA THR A 37 8.18 33.89 19.27
C THR A 37 7.79 33.07 20.48
N GLY A 38 8.68 33.08 21.47
CA GLY A 38 8.48 32.42 22.74
C GLY A 38 7.31 33.01 23.53
N ALA A 39 6.42 32.15 24.01
CA ALA A 39 5.57 32.37 25.17
C ALA A 39 5.38 31.04 25.90
N ALA A 40 6.12 30.84 26.98
CA ALA A 40 5.96 29.74 27.89
C ALA A 40 4.68 29.95 28.71
N HIS A 41 3.71 29.05 28.56
CA HIS A 41 2.55 28.96 29.46
C HIS A 41 2.73 27.82 30.44
N THR A 42 3.05 28.21 31.71
CA THR A 42 3.08 27.32 32.86
C THR A 42 1.66 27.18 33.42
N HIS A 43 1.09 25.98 33.40
CA HIS A 43 -0.15 25.68 34.09
C HIS A 43 0.16 24.99 35.41
N THR A 44 -0.12 25.68 36.54
CA THR A 44 -0.03 25.14 37.90
C THR A 44 -1.39 24.61 38.30
N HIS A 45 -1.52 23.29 38.50
CA HIS A 45 -2.74 22.69 39.09
C HIS A 45 -2.57 22.55 40.62
N SER A 46 -3.39 23.29 41.34
CA SER A 46 -3.52 23.15 42.78
C SER A 46 -4.69 22.18 43.12
N HIS A 47 -4.41 21.08 43.81
CA HIS A 47 -5.42 20.14 44.30
C HIS A 47 -5.82 20.50 45.74
N GLY A 48 -7.04 20.98 45.91
CA GLY A 48 -7.67 21.14 47.24
C GLY A 48 -8.58 19.93 47.53
N HIS A 49 -8.30 19.19 48.59
CA HIS A 49 -9.17 18.10 49.09
C HIS A 49 -10.22 18.65 50.01
N GLY A 50 -11.51 18.42 49.71
CA GLY A 50 -12.63 18.63 50.57
C GLY A 50 -13.53 17.39 50.59
N HIS A 51 -13.60 16.70 51.73
CA HIS A 51 -14.49 15.56 51.97
C HIS A 51 -15.89 15.99 52.40
N GLY A 52 -16.93 15.47 51.73
CA GLY A 52 -18.30 15.47 52.18
C GLY A 52 -19.06 14.27 51.61
N PRO A 53 -19.82 13.52 52.43
CA PRO A 53 -20.52 12.33 51.95
C PRO A 53 -21.87 12.73 51.36
N HIS A 54 -22.09 12.42 50.09
CA HIS A 54 -23.42 12.41 49.48
C HIS A 54 -23.60 11.21 48.57
N ASP A 55 -24.52 10.36 48.93
CA ASP A 55 -25.10 9.28 48.16
C ASP A 55 -25.87 9.87 46.97
N HIS A 56 -25.47 9.56 45.74
CA HIS A 56 -26.28 9.79 44.55
C HIS A 56 -26.04 8.68 43.54
N ASP A 57 -27.10 7.92 43.29
CA ASP A 57 -27.26 7.03 42.14
C ASP A 57 -27.00 7.79 40.85
N HIS A 58 -25.84 7.57 40.26
CA HIS A 58 -25.52 8.11 38.94
C HIS A 58 -25.65 7.02 37.87
N TYR A 59 -26.79 7.05 37.18
CA TYR A 59 -26.97 6.44 35.86
C TYR A 59 -25.97 7.10 34.89
N HIS A 60 -24.95 6.34 34.46
CA HIS A 60 -23.92 6.80 33.52
C HIS A 60 -24.30 6.43 32.08
N PRO A 61 -24.75 7.35 31.23
CA PRO A 61 -24.88 7.14 29.80
C PRO A 61 -23.55 7.51 29.07
N HIS A 62 -22.45 6.81 29.36
CA HIS A 62 -21.16 7.14 28.80
C HIS A 62 -20.67 6.18 27.69
N ARG A 63 -21.56 5.44 27.01
CA ARG A 63 -21.13 4.49 25.96
C ARG A 63 -21.19 5.02 24.52
N HIS A 64 -21.76 6.18 24.25
CA HIS A 64 -21.96 6.65 22.87
C HIS A 64 -20.99 7.74 22.38
N ALA A 65 -20.36 8.49 23.27
CA ALA A 65 -19.48 9.60 22.87
C ALA A 65 -18.15 9.14 22.27
N HIS A 66 -17.57 8.04 22.75
CA HIS A 66 -16.28 7.55 22.25
C HIS A 66 -16.36 6.93 20.84
N HIS A 67 -17.51 6.39 20.45
CA HIS A 67 -17.68 5.79 19.13
C HIS A 67 -17.75 6.83 18.00
N HIS A 68 -18.36 7.99 18.26
CA HIS A 68 -18.43 9.08 17.27
C HIS A 68 -17.07 9.75 17.05
N VAL A 69 -16.29 9.94 18.10
CA VAL A 69 -14.95 10.57 18.00
C VAL A 69 -13.98 9.67 17.20
N ALA A 70 -14.02 8.35 17.39
CA ALA A 70 -13.17 7.43 16.66
C ALA A 70 -13.54 7.38 15.15
N LEU A 71 -14.84 7.33 14.83
CA LEU A 71 -15.32 7.36 13.44
C LEU A 71 -14.96 8.68 12.75
N ASP A 72 -15.06 9.81 13.42
CA ASP A 72 -14.67 11.12 12.89
C ASP A 72 -13.16 11.19 12.61
N LEU A 73 -12.34 10.56 13.46
CA LEU A 73 -10.88 10.52 13.26
C LEU A 73 -10.51 9.64 12.05
N GLU A 74 -11.06 8.43 11.97
CA GLU A 74 -10.83 7.52 10.84
C GLU A 74 -11.24 8.18 9.51
N THR A 75 -12.39 8.85 9.47
CA THR A 75 -12.86 9.58 8.29
C THR A 75 -11.87 10.68 7.88
N ARG A 76 -11.37 11.48 8.83
CA ARG A 76 -10.41 12.56 8.55
C ARG A 76 -9.06 12.04 8.06
N ILE A 77 -8.60 10.89 8.58
CA ILE A 77 -7.36 10.24 8.11
C ILE A 77 -7.50 9.82 6.65
N LEU A 78 -8.62 9.18 6.29
CA LEU A 78 -8.90 8.76 4.92
C LEU A 78 -9.04 9.97 3.99
N GLU A 79 -9.81 11.00 4.37
CA GLU A 79 -9.95 12.23 3.57
C GLU A 79 -8.60 12.91 3.30
N LYS A 80 -7.71 12.96 4.30
CA LYS A 80 -6.35 13.51 4.13
C LYS A 80 -5.52 12.65 3.18
N ASN A 81 -5.60 11.32 3.32
CA ASN A 81 -4.91 10.40 2.42
C ASN A 81 -5.41 10.56 0.99
N ASP A 82 -6.72 10.61 0.78
CA ASP A 82 -7.35 10.72 -0.54
C ASP A 82 -6.94 12.02 -1.25
N ALA A 83 -6.88 13.14 -0.53
CA ALA A 83 -6.40 14.40 -1.09
C ALA A 83 -4.93 14.32 -1.56
N LEU A 84 -4.08 13.55 -0.89
CA LEU A 84 -2.70 13.30 -1.29
C LEU A 84 -2.61 12.27 -2.43
N ALA A 85 -3.49 11.26 -2.42
CA ALA A 85 -3.61 10.29 -3.50
C ALA A 85 -3.99 10.97 -4.82
N ASP A 86 -4.92 11.91 -4.79
CA ASP A 86 -5.30 12.70 -5.97
C ASP A 86 -4.13 13.52 -6.52
N GLN A 87 -3.30 14.09 -5.64
CA GLN A 87 -2.07 14.79 -6.06
C GLN A 87 -1.07 13.82 -6.71
N ASN A 88 -0.88 12.64 -6.14
CA ASN A 88 -0.02 11.60 -6.71
C ASN A 88 -0.55 11.17 -8.08
N ARG A 89 -1.85 10.92 -8.21
CA ARG A 89 -2.52 10.53 -9.44
C ARG A 89 -2.33 11.56 -10.54
N ALA A 90 -2.55 12.84 -10.22
CA ALA A 90 -2.34 13.94 -11.15
C ALA A 90 -0.85 14.05 -11.58
N TRP A 91 0.08 13.81 -10.65
CA TRP A 91 1.51 13.84 -10.94
C TRP A 91 1.94 12.68 -11.84
N PHE A 92 1.42 11.46 -11.61
CA PHE A 92 1.66 10.29 -12.45
C PHE A 92 1.07 10.49 -13.86
N ALA A 93 -0.18 10.93 -13.94
CA ALA A 93 -0.86 11.19 -15.21
C ALA A 93 -0.12 12.24 -16.05
N GLY A 94 0.29 13.37 -15.46
CA GLY A 94 1.02 14.43 -16.14
C GLY A 94 2.42 14.04 -16.63
N ARG A 95 2.89 12.83 -16.28
CA ARG A 95 4.19 12.26 -16.69
C ARG A 95 4.05 10.93 -17.44
N GLU A 96 2.83 10.51 -17.76
CA GLU A 96 2.56 9.23 -18.41
C GLU A 96 3.13 8.02 -17.64
N ILE A 97 3.22 8.11 -16.32
CA ILE A 97 3.72 7.04 -15.45
C ILE A 97 2.58 6.10 -15.14
N LEU A 98 2.72 4.82 -15.51
CA LEU A 98 1.85 3.76 -15.02
C LEU A 98 2.28 3.39 -13.60
N ALA A 99 1.52 3.79 -12.58
CA ALA A 99 1.75 3.40 -11.20
C ALA A 99 0.80 2.25 -10.81
N LEU A 100 1.35 1.13 -10.35
CA LEU A 100 0.59 -0.06 -9.93
C LEU A 100 0.85 -0.36 -8.46
N ASN A 101 -0.22 -0.59 -7.70
CA ASN A 101 -0.14 -0.99 -6.30
C ASN A 101 -0.33 -2.52 -6.18
N LEU A 102 0.74 -3.24 -5.84
CA LEU A 102 0.74 -4.68 -5.69
C LEU A 102 0.44 -5.04 -4.23
N VAL A 103 -0.67 -5.72 -4.02
CA VAL A 103 -1.19 -6.08 -2.69
C VAL A 103 -1.37 -7.59 -2.57
N SER A 104 -1.14 -8.16 -1.40
CA SER A 104 -1.34 -9.60 -1.15
C SER A 104 -1.31 -9.94 0.34
N SER A 105 -1.64 -11.17 0.69
CA SER A 105 -1.20 -11.77 1.95
C SER A 105 0.33 -11.89 2.01
N PRO A 106 0.93 -11.98 3.20
CA PRO A 106 2.35 -12.31 3.34
C PRO A 106 2.68 -13.64 2.65
N GLY A 107 3.82 -13.69 1.97
CA GLY A 107 4.29 -14.91 1.34
C GLY A 107 3.59 -15.31 0.03
N ALA A 108 2.68 -14.52 -0.53
CA ALA A 108 2.03 -14.81 -1.82
C ALA A 108 3.00 -14.72 -3.03
N GLY A 109 4.17 -14.10 -2.86
CA GLY A 109 5.23 -14.04 -3.88
C GLY A 109 5.28 -12.73 -4.65
N LYS A 110 4.82 -11.61 -4.07
CA LYS A 110 4.95 -10.26 -4.66
C LYS A 110 6.36 -9.96 -5.12
N THR A 111 7.33 -9.98 -4.21
CA THR A 111 8.73 -9.67 -4.48
C THR A 111 9.31 -10.57 -5.57
N THR A 112 8.96 -11.87 -5.58
CA THR A 112 9.43 -12.79 -6.64
C THR A 112 8.84 -12.45 -8.00
N LEU A 113 7.56 -12.05 -8.06
CA LEU A 113 6.93 -11.59 -9.30
C LEU A 113 7.58 -10.28 -9.79
N LEU A 114 7.85 -9.35 -8.89
CA LEU A 114 8.56 -8.10 -9.19
C LEU A 114 9.95 -8.34 -9.75
N GLU A 115 10.78 -9.14 -9.08
CA GLU A 115 12.11 -9.50 -9.56
C GLU A 115 12.08 -10.10 -10.96
N ARG A 116 11.13 -10.99 -11.21
CA ARG A 116 10.98 -11.63 -12.49
C ARG A 116 10.56 -10.63 -13.57
N THR A 117 9.57 -9.80 -13.28
CA THR A 117 9.10 -8.73 -14.17
C THR A 117 10.22 -7.76 -14.53
N ILE A 118 11.02 -7.33 -13.57
CA ILE A 118 12.15 -6.43 -13.78
C ILE A 118 13.18 -7.09 -14.71
N ARG A 119 13.59 -8.33 -14.43
CA ARG A 119 14.59 -9.03 -15.23
C ARG A 119 14.16 -9.21 -16.68
N ASP A 120 12.89 -9.55 -16.89
CA ASP A 120 12.36 -9.86 -18.21
C ASP A 120 12.01 -8.61 -19.02
N LEU A 121 11.59 -7.50 -18.38
CA LEU A 121 11.10 -6.30 -19.09
C LEU A 121 12.00 -5.06 -18.98
N ASN A 122 13.06 -5.06 -18.18
CA ASN A 122 13.89 -3.86 -17.97
C ASN A 122 14.60 -3.35 -19.24
N ALA A 123 14.75 -4.18 -20.26
CA ALA A 123 15.26 -3.76 -21.55
C ALA A 123 14.22 -3.03 -22.41
N GLU A 124 12.93 -3.23 -22.12
CA GLU A 124 11.79 -2.70 -22.88
C GLU A 124 11.13 -1.52 -22.15
N LEU A 125 10.95 -1.66 -20.82
CA LEU A 125 10.26 -0.70 -19.98
C LEU A 125 11.23 -0.10 -18.95
N SER A 126 11.17 1.23 -18.78
CA SER A 126 11.84 1.87 -17.64
C SER A 126 11.05 1.58 -16.38
N ILE A 127 11.55 0.66 -15.54
CA ILE A 127 10.87 0.21 -14.33
C ILE A 127 11.53 0.83 -13.11
N SER A 128 10.71 1.31 -12.17
CA SER A 128 11.12 1.77 -10.85
C SER A 128 10.24 1.14 -9.77
N VAL A 129 10.74 1.00 -8.54
CA VAL A 129 10.01 0.30 -7.47
C VAL A 129 9.98 1.14 -6.19
N ILE A 130 8.81 1.18 -5.57
CA ILE A 130 8.65 1.55 -4.16
C ILE A 130 8.29 0.26 -3.41
N GLU A 131 9.10 -0.12 -2.44
CA GLU A 131 8.91 -1.32 -1.63
C GLU A 131 8.53 -0.91 -0.20
N GLY A 132 7.33 -1.31 0.24
CA GLY A 132 6.81 -1.10 1.59
C GLY A 132 7.01 -2.33 2.46
N ASP A 133 7.83 -2.22 3.51
CA ASP A 133 8.02 -3.28 4.50
C ASP A 133 8.01 -2.73 5.93
N GLN A 134 7.74 -3.60 6.89
CA GLN A 134 7.70 -3.23 8.30
C GLN A 134 9.09 -3.17 8.94
N ALA A 135 10.03 -4.03 8.56
CA ALA A 135 11.28 -4.18 9.32
C ALA A 135 12.52 -4.67 8.56
N THR A 136 12.42 -5.26 7.37
CA THR A 136 13.55 -5.94 6.73
C THR A 136 14.07 -5.21 5.49
N GLN A 137 15.38 -5.34 5.19
CA GLN A 137 15.99 -4.79 3.97
C GLN A 137 16.13 -5.84 2.87
N HIS A 138 15.74 -7.10 3.13
CA HIS A 138 16.01 -8.21 2.22
C HIS A 138 15.28 -8.10 0.88
N ASP A 139 14.02 -7.69 0.89
CA ASP A 139 13.22 -7.59 -0.34
C ASP A 139 13.69 -6.40 -1.21
N GLY A 140 14.03 -5.28 -0.59
CA GLY A 140 14.65 -4.16 -1.30
C GLY A 140 15.99 -4.50 -1.97
N ASP A 141 16.85 -5.29 -1.31
CA ASP A 141 18.12 -5.75 -1.88
C ASP A 141 17.90 -6.70 -3.08
N ARG A 142 16.88 -7.54 -3.03
CA ARG A 142 16.48 -8.43 -4.13
C ARG A 142 16.04 -7.64 -5.36
N ILE A 143 15.19 -6.63 -5.16
CA ILE A 143 14.70 -5.74 -6.23
C ILE A 143 15.87 -4.97 -6.88
N ARG A 144 16.76 -4.42 -6.06
CA ARG A 144 17.97 -3.75 -6.55
C ARG A 144 18.85 -4.69 -7.37
N ALA A 145 19.04 -5.92 -6.91
CA ALA A 145 19.81 -6.93 -7.62
C ALA A 145 19.15 -7.35 -8.95
N ALA A 146 17.82 -7.21 -9.08
CA ALA A 146 17.11 -7.42 -10.34
C ALA A 146 17.34 -6.30 -11.36
N GLY A 147 17.85 -5.13 -10.95
CA GLY A 147 18.32 -4.07 -11.85
C GLY A 147 17.42 -2.84 -11.96
N ALA A 148 16.37 -2.71 -11.15
CA ALA A 148 15.52 -1.51 -11.12
C ALA A 148 15.96 -0.53 -10.01
N PRO A 149 15.87 0.79 -10.24
CA PRO A 149 15.89 1.79 -9.18
C PRO A 149 14.79 1.51 -8.16
N ALA A 150 15.14 1.51 -6.88
CA ALA A 150 14.18 1.21 -5.84
C ALA A 150 14.36 2.09 -4.59
N ILE A 151 13.23 2.44 -3.99
CA ILE A 151 13.14 3.08 -2.67
C ILE A 151 12.43 2.11 -1.73
N GLN A 152 13.01 1.89 -0.57
CA GLN A 152 12.35 1.17 0.51
C GLN A 152 11.70 2.15 1.47
N VAL A 153 10.42 1.94 1.75
CA VAL A 153 9.64 2.63 2.78
C VAL A 153 9.43 1.67 3.94
N ASN A 154 10.11 1.94 5.04
CA ASN A 154 9.87 1.21 6.28
C ASN A 154 8.69 1.85 7.00
N THR A 155 7.59 1.14 7.12
CA THR A 155 6.35 1.63 7.74
C THR A 155 6.36 1.54 9.27
N GLY A 156 7.42 0.98 9.87
CA GLY A 156 7.49 0.75 11.31
C GLY A 156 6.39 -0.21 11.79
N THR A 157 5.45 0.30 12.57
CA THR A 157 4.28 -0.47 13.04
C THR A 157 3.11 -0.47 12.06
N GLY A 158 3.18 0.34 10.99
CA GLY A 158 2.14 0.44 9.97
C GLY A 158 2.01 -0.84 9.14
N CYS A 159 0.79 -1.24 8.81
CA CYS A 159 0.48 -2.44 8.05
C CYS A 159 0.14 -2.16 6.58
N HIS A 160 0.39 -0.94 6.09
CA HIS A 160 0.15 -0.49 4.72
C HIS A 160 1.00 0.75 4.41
N LEU A 161 1.08 1.09 3.13
CA LEU A 161 1.59 2.37 2.65
C LEU A 161 0.45 3.40 2.62
N GLU A 162 0.80 4.67 2.83
CA GLU A 162 -0.08 5.83 2.68
C GLU A 162 0.38 6.71 1.50
N ALA A 163 -0.52 7.54 0.98
CA ALA A 163 -0.23 8.42 -0.16
C ALA A 163 0.94 9.40 0.10
N ASP A 164 1.10 9.90 1.33
CA ASP A 164 2.24 10.74 1.72
C ASP A 164 3.58 9.99 1.61
N MET A 165 3.61 8.74 2.04
CA MET A 165 4.81 7.88 1.93
C MET A 165 5.21 7.71 0.47
N VAL A 166 4.23 7.46 -0.42
CA VAL A 166 4.45 7.36 -1.86
C VAL A 166 4.92 8.68 -2.45
N THR A 167 4.30 9.82 -2.07
CA THR A 167 4.73 11.16 -2.51
C THR A 167 6.21 11.40 -2.22
N ARG A 168 6.65 11.07 -1.01
CA ARG A 168 8.05 11.26 -0.59
C ARG A 168 9.00 10.30 -1.30
N ALA A 169 8.61 9.03 -1.41
CA ALA A 169 9.39 8.03 -2.13
C ALA A 169 9.60 8.41 -3.60
N VAL A 170 8.56 8.90 -4.27
CA VAL A 170 8.61 9.36 -5.67
C VAL A 170 9.54 10.58 -5.84
N ARG A 171 9.53 11.52 -4.89
CA ARG A 171 10.46 12.69 -4.92
C ARG A 171 11.92 12.29 -4.84
N GLU A 172 12.24 11.24 -4.09
CA GLU A 172 13.61 10.72 -3.98
C GLU A 172 13.96 9.79 -5.15
N LEU A 173 13.02 8.94 -5.62
CA LEU A 173 13.18 7.97 -6.69
C LEU A 173 13.29 8.64 -8.07
N LYS A 174 12.48 9.68 -8.31
CA LYS A 174 12.40 10.48 -9.54
C LYS A 174 12.19 9.61 -10.79
N PRO A 175 11.13 8.79 -10.84
CA PRO A 175 10.87 7.96 -12.02
C PRO A 175 10.72 8.83 -13.27
N GLY A 176 11.26 8.37 -14.38
CA GLY A 176 11.22 9.08 -15.65
C GLY A 176 9.82 9.12 -16.26
N PRO A 177 9.52 10.10 -17.15
CA PRO A 177 8.26 10.11 -17.89
C PRO A 177 8.08 8.82 -18.71
N GLY A 178 6.83 8.35 -18.85
CA GLY A 178 6.49 7.16 -19.62
C GLY A 178 6.96 5.85 -18.98
N SER A 179 7.37 5.86 -17.71
CA SER A 179 7.87 4.69 -16.98
C SER A 179 6.78 3.89 -16.28
N LEU A 180 7.13 2.68 -15.86
CA LEU A 180 6.35 1.81 -15.00
C LEU A 180 6.85 1.97 -13.55
N LEU A 181 5.97 2.38 -12.64
CA LEU A 181 6.23 2.43 -11.20
C LEU A 181 5.47 1.28 -10.54
N LEU A 182 6.19 0.34 -9.96
CA LEU A 182 5.63 -0.76 -9.20
C LEU A 182 5.72 -0.42 -7.70
N ILE A 183 4.59 -0.37 -7.02
CA ILE A 183 4.51 -0.13 -5.58
C ILE A 183 4.18 -1.47 -4.91
N GLU A 184 5.16 -2.07 -4.27
CA GLU A 184 4.96 -3.26 -3.44
C GLU A 184 4.44 -2.83 -2.08
N ASN A 185 3.17 -3.13 -1.77
CA ASN A 185 2.59 -2.83 -0.47
C ASN A 185 2.95 -3.89 0.57
N VAL A 186 2.85 -3.53 1.84
CA VAL A 186 3.00 -4.47 2.97
C VAL A 186 2.04 -5.65 2.79
N GLY A 187 2.46 -6.84 3.22
CA GLY A 187 1.67 -8.07 3.12
C GLY A 187 0.41 -8.02 3.99
N ASN A 188 -0.68 -7.46 3.46
CA ASN A 188 -1.97 -7.29 4.11
C ASN A 188 -3.08 -7.15 3.06
N LEU A 189 -4.28 -7.72 3.32
CA LEU A 189 -5.45 -7.63 2.44
C LEU A 189 -6.59 -6.74 3.00
N VAL A 190 -6.40 -6.13 4.18
CA VAL A 190 -7.43 -5.31 4.83
C VAL A 190 -7.11 -3.83 4.65
N CYS A 191 -6.06 -3.35 5.33
CA CYS A 191 -5.74 -1.92 5.33
C CYS A 191 -5.45 -1.36 3.92
N PRO A 192 -4.64 -2.00 3.05
CA PRO A 192 -4.36 -1.48 1.71
C PRO A 192 -5.59 -1.36 0.80
N ALA A 193 -6.70 -2.03 1.14
CA ALA A 193 -7.95 -1.89 0.39
C ALA A 193 -8.59 -0.51 0.57
N MET A 194 -8.40 0.12 1.73
CA MET A 194 -9.02 1.40 2.09
C MET A 194 -8.16 2.61 1.76
N PHE A 195 -6.85 2.41 1.56
CA PHE A 195 -5.90 3.49 1.29
C PHE A 195 -5.57 3.55 -0.20
N ASP A 196 -5.99 4.63 -0.83
CA ASP A 196 -5.60 5.01 -2.19
C ASP A 196 -4.21 5.66 -2.13
N LEU A 197 -3.31 5.25 -2.99
CA LEU A 197 -1.95 5.80 -3.11
C LEU A 197 -1.81 6.77 -4.30
N GLY A 198 -2.88 6.93 -5.10
CA GLY A 198 -2.90 7.61 -6.38
C GLY A 198 -2.43 6.71 -7.53
N GLU A 199 -2.38 5.41 -7.32
CA GLU A 199 -2.08 4.41 -8.34
C GLU A 199 -3.10 4.40 -9.48
N HIS A 200 -2.67 3.92 -10.65
CA HIS A 200 -3.55 3.68 -11.80
C HIS A 200 -4.44 2.46 -11.56
N ALA A 201 -3.86 1.40 -10.99
CA ALA A 201 -4.56 0.16 -10.70
C ALA A 201 -3.99 -0.55 -9.46
N LYS A 202 -4.87 -1.24 -8.72
CA LYS A 202 -4.49 -2.23 -7.71
C LYS A 202 -4.42 -3.62 -8.35
N VAL A 203 -3.32 -4.32 -8.10
CA VAL A 203 -3.10 -5.70 -8.53
C VAL A 203 -3.04 -6.58 -7.29
N VAL A 204 -4.07 -7.39 -7.07
CA VAL A 204 -4.09 -8.34 -5.94
C VAL A 204 -3.45 -9.66 -6.33
N ILE A 205 -2.49 -10.13 -5.53
CA ILE A 205 -1.78 -11.39 -5.76
C ILE A 205 -2.25 -12.40 -4.72
N LEU A 206 -2.82 -13.50 -5.21
CA LEU A 206 -3.26 -14.67 -4.44
C LEU A 206 -2.33 -15.84 -4.76
N SER A 207 -1.91 -16.59 -3.75
CA SER A 207 -1.14 -17.83 -3.97
C SER A 207 -2.06 -19.06 -3.91
N VAL A 208 -1.82 -20.07 -4.75
CA VAL A 208 -2.53 -21.36 -4.68
C VAL A 208 -2.35 -22.08 -3.34
N THR A 209 -1.46 -21.59 -2.47
CA THR A 209 -1.26 -22.13 -1.12
C THR A 209 -2.16 -21.49 -0.05
N GLU A 210 -3.06 -20.55 -0.43
CA GLU A 210 -3.84 -19.75 0.53
C GLU A 210 -5.30 -20.19 0.66
N GLY A 211 -5.90 -20.73 -0.31
CA GLY A 211 -7.32 -21.05 -0.38
C GLY A 211 -8.10 -20.13 -1.33
N GLU A 212 -8.97 -20.74 -2.12
CA GLU A 212 -9.75 -20.13 -3.19
C GLU A 212 -10.81 -19.15 -2.69
N ASP A 213 -11.22 -19.26 -1.41
CA ASP A 213 -12.27 -18.43 -0.79
C ASP A 213 -11.77 -17.05 -0.30
N LYS A 214 -10.51 -16.72 -0.54
CA LYS A 214 -9.93 -15.39 -0.19
C LYS A 214 -10.74 -14.21 -0.73
N PRO A 215 -11.26 -14.22 -1.96
CA PRO A 215 -12.08 -13.11 -2.44
C PRO A 215 -13.33 -12.87 -1.59
N LEU A 216 -13.96 -13.94 -1.11
CA LEU A 216 -15.14 -13.84 -0.23
C LEU A 216 -14.79 -13.39 1.19
N LYS A 217 -13.59 -13.72 1.68
CA LYS A 217 -13.11 -13.33 3.01
C LYS A 217 -12.62 -11.87 3.07
N TYR A 218 -12.10 -11.35 1.97
CA TYR A 218 -11.54 -9.99 1.86
C TYR A 218 -12.18 -9.19 0.71
N PRO A 219 -13.52 -9.07 0.66
CA PRO A 219 -14.22 -8.56 -0.51
C PRO A 219 -13.82 -7.13 -0.88
N HIS A 220 -13.50 -6.27 0.10
CA HIS A 220 -13.08 -4.89 -0.17
C HIS A 220 -11.80 -4.81 -1.00
N MET A 221 -10.85 -5.72 -0.78
CA MET A 221 -9.60 -5.77 -1.57
C MET A 221 -9.87 -6.15 -3.02
N PHE A 222 -10.68 -7.19 -3.25
CA PHE A 222 -10.97 -7.66 -4.60
C PHE A 222 -11.93 -6.71 -5.35
N LEU A 223 -12.79 -5.99 -4.63
CA LEU A 223 -13.62 -4.94 -5.20
C LEU A 223 -12.79 -3.75 -5.69
N ALA A 224 -11.70 -3.42 -4.97
CA ALA A 224 -10.81 -2.31 -5.29
C ALA A 224 -9.71 -2.69 -6.30
N ALA A 225 -9.59 -3.96 -6.71
CA ALA A 225 -8.55 -4.42 -7.62
C ALA A 225 -9.06 -4.54 -9.06
N GLU A 226 -8.27 -4.13 -10.02
CA GLU A 226 -8.51 -4.29 -11.46
C GLU A 226 -8.03 -5.66 -11.97
N LEU A 227 -6.98 -6.19 -11.35
CA LEU A 227 -6.38 -7.46 -11.73
C LEU A 227 -6.13 -8.35 -10.50
N MET A 228 -6.51 -9.63 -10.59
CA MET A 228 -6.09 -10.69 -9.69
C MET A 228 -5.06 -11.59 -10.38
N ILE A 229 -3.90 -11.75 -9.77
CA ILE A 229 -2.89 -12.72 -10.19
C ILE A 229 -2.92 -13.91 -9.23
N ILE A 230 -3.26 -15.11 -9.73
CA ILE A 230 -3.12 -16.36 -8.99
C ILE A 230 -1.70 -16.88 -9.24
N ASN A 231 -0.84 -16.77 -8.23
CA ASN A 231 0.58 -17.10 -8.32
C ASN A 231 0.87 -18.52 -7.78
N LYS A 232 2.07 -19.02 -8.12
CA LYS A 232 2.61 -20.31 -7.72
C LYS A 232 1.84 -21.49 -8.31
N ILE A 233 1.31 -21.37 -9.53
CA ILE A 233 0.57 -22.45 -10.19
C ILE A 233 1.42 -23.72 -10.39
N ASP A 234 2.75 -23.61 -10.37
CA ASP A 234 3.67 -24.74 -10.32
C ASP A 234 3.47 -25.67 -9.12
N LEU A 235 2.77 -25.21 -8.07
CA LEU A 235 2.44 -26.00 -6.88
C LEU A 235 1.07 -26.70 -6.97
N LEU A 236 0.27 -26.45 -8.00
CA LEU A 236 -1.05 -27.07 -8.16
C LEU A 236 -1.05 -28.60 -8.03
N PRO A 237 -0.03 -29.34 -8.52
CA PRO A 237 0.01 -30.77 -8.32
C PRO A 237 0.16 -31.23 -6.85
N HIS A 238 0.45 -30.31 -5.95
CA HIS A 238 0.78 -30.58 -4.54
C HIS A 238 -0.17 -29.93 -3.53
N VAL A 239 -1.16 -29.17 -4.01
CA VAL A 239 -2.14 -28.46 -3.18
C VAL A 239 -3.55 -28.71 -3.69
N ASP A 240 -4.51 -28.66 -2.80
CA ASP A 240 -5.93 -28.71 -3.15
C ASP A 240 -6.42 -27.28 -3.39
N PHE A 241 -6.42 -26.84 -4.66
CA PHE A 241 -6.80 -25.49 -5.06
C PHE A 241 -7.45 -25.50 -6.46
N ASP A 242 -8.65 -24.98 -6.56
CA ASP A 242 -9.38 -24.83 -7.81
C ASP A 242 -9.28 -23.39 -8.35
N LEU A 243 -8.52 -23.24 -9.46
CA LEU A 243 -8.34 -21.96 -10.16
C LEU A 243 -9.66 -21.35 -10.64
N SER A 244 -10.57 -22.20 -11.14
CA SER A 244 -11.85 -21.72 -11.70
C SER A 244 -12.76 -21.23 -10.60
N LEU A 245 -12.78 -21.92 -9.46
CA LEU A 245 -13.54 -21.53 -8.29
C LEU A 245 -13.03 -20.19 -7.70
N ALA A 246 -11.71 -20.06 -7.54
CA ALA A 246 -11.11 -18.81 -7.07
C ALA A 246 -11.43 -17.62 -7.99
N ALA A 247 -11.31 -17.83 -9.32
CA ALA A 247 -11.67 -16.82 -10.30
C ALA A 247 -13.18 -16.50 -10.30
N GLY A 248 -14.03 -17.50 -10.06
CA GLY A 248 -15.48 -17.34 -9.89
C GLY A 248 -15.80 -16.42 -8.70
N TYR A 249 -15.25 -16.73 -7.52
CA TYR A 249 -15.42 -15.90 -6.31
C TYR A 249 -14.92 -14.47 -6.48
N ALA A 250 -13.81 -14.28 -7.18
CA ALA A 250 -13.30 -12.93 -7.45
C ALA A 250 -14.28 -12.13 -8.32
N ARG A 251 -14.88 -12.77 -9.36
CA ARG A 251 -15.88 -12.13 -10.24
C ARG A 251 -17.23 -11.93 -9.57
N ASP A 252 -17.60 -12.77 -8.61
CA ASP A 252 -18.81 -12.57 -7.80
C ASP A 252 -18.69 -11.29 -6.95
N VAL A 253 -17.49 -10.96 -6.47
CA VAL A 253 -17.19 -9.73 -5.72
C VAL A 253 -17.01 -8.54 -6.66
N ASN A 254 -16.24 -8.70 -7.73
CA ASN A 254 -15.94 -7.66 -8.72
C ASN A 254 -16.10 -8.22 -10.15
N PRO A 255 -17.24 -8.00 -10.80
CA PRO A 255 -17.47 -8.51 -12.16
C PRO A 255 -16.50 -8.01 -13.22
N GLN A 256 -15.75 -6.94 -12.96
CA GLN A 256 -14.80 -6.35 -13.90
C GLN A 256 -13.35 -6.84 -13.69
N ILE A 257 -13.09 -7.59 -12.62
CA ILE A 257 -11.72 -8.01 -12.30
C ILE A 257 -11.16 -8.96 -13.36
N GLU A 258 -10.01 -8.60 -13.91
CA GLU A 258 -9.24 -9.52 -14.76
C GLU A 258 -8.54 -10.57 -13.87
N VAL A 259 -8.36 -11.78 -14.39
CA VAL A 259 -7.72 -12.88 -13.64
C VAL A 259 -6.65 -13.52 -14.49
N LEU A 260 -5.43 -13.57 -13.98
CA LEU A 260 -4.28 -14.25 -14.58
C LEU A 260 -3.76 -15.34 -13.63
N SER A 261 -3.32 -16.46 -14.18
CA SER A 261 -2.69 -17.54 -13.43
C SER A 261 -1.23 -17.66 -13.85
N VAL A 262 -0.30 -17.54 -12.89
CA VAL A 262 1.14 -17.48 -13.18
C VAL A 262 1.97 -18.30 -12.20
N SER A 263 3.16 -18.65 -12.60
CA SER A 263 4.25 -19.01 -11.70
C SER A 263 5.41 -18.01 -11.89
N ALA A 264 5.59 -17.13 -10.94
CA ALA A 264 6.73 -16.22 -10.93
C ALA A 264 8.08 -16.97 -10.90
N ARG A 265 8.07 -18.21 -10.39
CA ARG A 265 9.25 -19.05 -10.30
C ARG A 265 9.60 -19.69 -11.63
N THR A 266 8.66 -20.35 -12.32
CA THR A 266 8.92 -21.08 -13.56
C THR A 266 8.79 -20.22 -14.80
N GLY A 267 8.04 -19.13 -14.74
CA GLY A 267 7.70 -18.27 -15.86
C GLY A 267 6.38 -18.62 -16.55
N GLU A 268 5.73 -19.70 -16.14
CA GLU A 268 4.44 -20.11 -16.70
C GLU A 268 3.38 -19.02 -16.53
N GLY A 269 2.67 -18.68 -17.61
CA GLY A 269 1.59 -17.68 -17.63
C GLY A 269 2.05 -16.22 -17.57
N LEU A 270 3.35 -15.92 -17.44
CA LEU A 270 3.84 -14.55 -17.32
C LEU A 270 3.65 -13.71 -18.59
N ASP A 271 3.55 -14.33 -19.78
CA ASP A 271 3.25 -13.60 -21.01
C ASP A 271 1.95 -12.80 -20.89
N GLY A 272 0.91 -13.38 -20.28
CA GLY A 272 -0.35 -12.69 -20.03
C GLY A 272 -0.19 -11.47 -19.12
N TRP A 273 0.66 -11.58 -18.08
CA TRP A 273 1.01 -10.47 -17.20
C TRP A 273 1.79 -9.38 -17.94
N TYR A 274 2.76 -9.74 -18.78
CA TYR A 274 3.55 -8.78 -19.54
C TYR A 274 2.71 -8.07 -20.62
N ASP A 275 1.80 -8.77 -21.26
CA ASP A 275 0.87 -8.17 -22.22
C ASP A 275 -0.12 -7.22 -21.54
N TRP A 276 -0.59 -7.56 -20.35
CA TRP A 276 -1.39 -6.66 -19.53
C TRP A 276 -0.63 -5.38 -19.18
N LEU A 277 0.63 -5.49 -18.74
CA LEU A 277 1.48 -4.33 -18.45
C LEU A 277 1.70 -3.44 -19.67
N ARG A 278 1.97 -4.03 -20.86
CA ARG A 278 2.15 -3.28 -22.09
C ARG A 278 0.88 -2.53 -22.49
N ARG A 279 -0.27 -3.17 -22.35
CA ARG A 279 -1.59 -2.58 -22.62
C ARG A 279 -1.85 -1.37 -21.72
N GLU A 280 -1.64 -1.50 -20.43
CA GLU A 280 -1.85 -0.41 -19.47
C GLU A 280 -0.84 0.73 -19.69
N CYS A 281 0.43 0.44 -19.94
CA CYS A 281 1.42 1.46 -20.30
C CYS A 281 1.01 2.24 -21.56
N ALA A 282 0.46 1.57 -22.57
CA ALA A 282 -0.02 2.22 -23.79
C ALA A 282 -1.28 3.07 -23.51
N GLY A 283 -2.18 2.58 -22.64
CA GLY A 283 -3.39 3.28 -22.24
C GLY A 283 -3.11 4.60 -21.53
N VAL A 284 -2.18 4.61 -20.58
CA VAL A 284 -1.79 5.83 -19.85
C VAL A 284 -1.19 6.86 -20.80
N LYS A 285 -0.34 6.45 -21.74
CA LYS A 285 0.21 7.35 -22.78
C LYS A 285 -0.86 7.93 -23.68
N ALA A 286 -1.83 7.12 -24.12
CA ALA A 286 -2.91 7.59 -25.01
C ALA A 286 -3.83 8.60 -24.28
N ALA A 287 -4.11 8.41 -23.00
CA ALA A 287 -4.95 9.31 -22.20
C ALA A 287 -4.32 10.70 -21.99
N ALA A 288 -2.99 10.82 -22.04
CA ALA A 288 -2.30 12.11 -21.90
C ALA A 288 -2.45 13.02 -23.14
N PHE A 289 -2.87 12.47 -24.29
CA PHE A 289 -3.08 13.20 -25.54
C PHE A 289 -4.56 13.47 -25.86
N ALA A 290 -5.47 12.99 -25.03
CA ALA A 290 -6.94 13.16 -25.20
C ALA A 290 -7.46 14.36 -24.39
#